data_e58e32b114f439139e00ef9f4d82e620
#
_entry.id   e58e32b114f439139e00ef9f4d82e620
#
_cell.length_a   1.000
_cell.length_b   1.000
_cell.length_c   1.000
_cell.angle_alpha   90.00
_cell.angle_beta   90.00
_cell.angle_gamma   90.00
#
_symmetry.space_group_name_H-M   'P 1'
#
loop_
_entity.id
_entity.type
_entity.pdbx_description
1 polymer ?
#
loop_
_entity_poly.entity_id
_entity_poly.type
_entity_poly.pdbx_seq_one_letter_code
_entity_poly.pdbx_strand_id
1 'polypeptide(L)'
;MSILFVGIDLAKNVFALHGVNAGGAVVLRQPKVARAKLHELVAALPACTIGIEACSGAHHWARLFASHGHTVKLMAPKLVAPALA
;
A
#
# COMPACT_ATOMS: atom_id res chain seq x y z
N MET A 1 -13.98 -9.71 -1.01
CA MET A 1 -13.23 -9.06 0.07
C MET A 1 -13.27 -7.55 -0.13
N SER A 2 -13.59 -6.83 0.93
CA SER A 2 -13.71 -5.37 0.85
C SER A 2 -12.52 -4.75 1.57
N ILE A 3 -11.71 -3.99 0.84
CA ILE A 3 -10.55 -3.29 1.40
C ILE A 3 -10.77 -1.80 1.28
N LEU A 4 -10.67 -1.08 2.39
CA LEU A 4 -10.83 0.37 2.43
C LEU A 4 -9.49 1.08 2.29
N PHE A 5 -8.47 0.60 2.99
CA PHE A 5 -7.17 1.25 3.05
C PHE A 5 -6.05 0.20 3.03
N VAL A 6 -5.01 0.49 2.26
CA VAL A 6 -3.80 -0.34 2.24
C VAL A 6 -2.60 0.53 2.54
N GLY A 7 -1.86 0.18 3.58
CA GLY A 7 -0.59 0.81 3.88
C GLY A 7 0.55 0.00 3.27
N ILE A 8 1.46 0.68 2.58
CA ILE A 8 2.60 0.04 1.95
C ILE A 8 3.89 0.64 2.51
N ASP A 9 4.70 -0.22 3.10
CA ASP A 9 6.03 0.15 3.58
C ASP A 9 7.05 -0.19 2.48
N LEU A 10 7.67 0.82 1.91
CA LEU A 10 8.61 0.66 0.82
C LEU A 10 10.02 0.43 1.38
N ALA A 11 10.54 -0.75 1.17
CA ALA A 11 11.94 -1.08 1.46
C ALA A 11 12.70 -1.24 0.15
N LYS A 12 14.00 -1.52 0.23
CA LYS A 12 14.84 -1.61 -0.98
C LYS A 12 14.36 -2.68 -1.96
N ASN A 13 14.15 -3.89 -1.49
CA ASN A 13 13.82 -5.03 -2.35
C ASN A 13 12.55 -5.75 -1.93
N VAL A 14 12.04 -5.45 -0.75
CA VAL A 14 10.90 -6.13 -0.17
C VAL A 14 9.94 -5.09 0.36
N PHE A 15 8.67 -5.27 0.09
CA PHE A 15 7.62 -4.35 0.52
C PHE A 15 6.68 -5.08 1.46
N ALA A 16 6.12 -4.35 2.42
CA ALA A 16 5.11 -4.89 3.32
C ALA A 16 3.78 -4.19 3.08
N LEU A 17 2.70 -4.96 2.94
CA LEU A 17 1.36 -4.45 2.72
C LEU A 17 0.44 -4.83 3.86
N HIS A 18 -0.34 -3.88 4.33
CA HIS A 18 -1.41 -4.11 5.29
C HIS A 18 -2.69 -3.48 4.75
N GLY A 19 -3.72 -4.29 4.57
CA GLY A 19 -5.02 -3.80 4.13
C GLY A 19 -6.06 -3.98 5.23
N VAL A 20 -6.89 -2.96 5.42
CA VAL A 20 -7.98 -3.00 6.40
C VAL A 20 -9.31 -2.70 5.72
N ASN A 21 -10.39 -3.26 6.27
CA ASN A 21 -11.73 -2.97 5.80
C ASN A 21 -12.32 -1.78 6.55
N ALA A 22 -13.57 -1.43 6.24
CA ALA A 22 -14.24 -0.30 6.87
C ALA A 22 -14.39 -0.45 8.39
N GLY A 23 -14.40 -1.67 8.89
CA GLY A 23 -14.46 -1.94 10.32
C GLY A 23 -13.12 -1.91 11.03
N GLY A 24 -12.03 -1.67 10.30
CA GLY A 24 -10.69 -1.63 10.87
C GLY A 24 -10.02 -2.99 11.02
N ALA A 25 -10.67 -4.06 10.56
CA ALA A 25 -10.08 -5.38 10.62
C ALA A 25 -9.04 -5.58 9.52
N VAL A 26 -7.94 -6.23 9.84
CA VAL A 26 -6.90 -6.55 8.86
C VAL A 26 -7.40 -7.66 7.95
N VAL A 27 -7.55 -7.37 6.67
CA VAL A 27 -8.04 -8.32 5.67
C VAL A 27 -6.97 -8.66 4.63
N LEU A 28 -5.85 -7.96 4.65
CA LEU A 28 -4.71 -8.25 3.79
C LEU A 28 -3.44 -8.07 4.60
N ARG A 29 -2.57 -9.06 4.55
CA ARG A 29 -1.28 -8.99 5.22
C ARG A 29 -0.24 -9.69 4.36
N GLN A 30 0.65 -8.90 3.78
CA GLN A 30 1.76 -9.40 2.97
C GLN A 30 3.05 -8.80 3.50
N PRO A 31 3.72 -9.46 4.44
CA PRO A 31 4.90 -8.89 5.10
C PRO A 31 6.15 -8.84 4.22
N LYS A 32 6.20 -9.68 3.19
CA LYS A 32 7.35 -9.73 2.30
C LYS A 32 6.88 -9.88 0.86
N VAL A 33 6.84 -8.77 0.15
CA VAL A 33 6.44 -8.75 -1.26
C VAL A 33 7.64 -8.32 -2.09
N ALA A 34 8.05 -9.18 -3.02
CA ALA A 34 9.13 -8.84 -3.93
C ALA A 34 8.71 -7.68 -4.84
N ARG A 35 9.68 -6.85 -5.21
CA ARG A 35 9.43 -5.70 -6.08
C ARG A 35 8.65 -6.08 -7.34
N ALA A 36 9.02 -7.20 -7.96
CA ALA A 36 8.36 -7.65 -9.19
C ALA A 36 6.91 -8.07 -8.98
N LYS A 37 6.54 -8.43 -7.74
CA LYS A 37 5.18 -8.87 -7.42
C LYS A 37 4.28 -7.76 -6.92
N LEU A 38 4.86 -6.64 -6.49
CA LEU A 38 4.08 -5.54 -5.91
C LEU A 38 3.06 -4.99 -6.92
N HIS A 39 3.49 -4.78 -8.15
CA HIS A 39 2.61 -4.27 -9.20
C HIS A 39 1.41 -5.21 -9.42
N GLU A 40 1.65 -6.50 -9.52
CA GLU A 40 0.59 -7.49 -9.74
C GLU A 40 -0.40 -7.51 -8.58
N LEU A 41 0.11 -7.48 -7.34
CA LEU A 41 -0.73 -7.49 -6.16
C LEU A 41 -1.64 -6.27 -6.12
N VAL A 42 -1.07 -5.09 -6.33
CA VAL A 42 -1.85 -3.84 -6.26
C VAL A 42 -2.86 -3.76 -7.40
N ALA A 43 -2.49 -4.22 -8.59
CA ALA A 43 -3.40 -4.23 -9.73
C ALA A 43 -4.60 -5.14 -9.50
N ALA A 44 -4.42 -6.21 -8.72
CA ALA A 44 -5.49 -7.16 -8.43
C ALA A 44 -6.41 -6.70 -7.30
N LEU A 45 -6.03 -5.67 -6.54
CA LEU A 45 -6.84 -5.18 -5.43
C LEU A 45 -8.06 -4.41 -5.94
N PRO A 46 -9.19 -4.47 -5.23
CA PRO A 46 -10.30 -3.57 -5.53
C PRO A 46 -9.87 -2.13 -5.29
N ALA A 47 -10.51 -1.18 -5.97
CA ALA A 47 -10.18 0.23 -5.82
C ALA A 47 -10.25 0.63 -4.34
N CYS A 48 -9.19 1.22 -3.83
CA CYS A 48 -9.07 1.57 -2.42
C CYS A 48 -8.10 2.74 -2.24
N THR A 49 -7.96 3.20 -1.00
CA THR A 49 -6.96 4.22 -0.68
C THR A 49 -5.66 3.54 -0.29
N ILE A 50 -4.56 3.95 -0.92
CA ILE A 50 -3.24 3.41 -0.63
C ILE A 50 -2.38 4.49 0.01
N GLY A 51 -1.88 4.22 1.20
CA GLY A 51 -0.93 5.09 1.88
C GLY A 51 0.50 4.59 1.66
N ILE A 52 1.37 5.47 1.20
CA ILE A 52 2.78 5.15 0.96
C ILE A 52 3.63 6.13 1.73
N GLU A 53 4.69 5.62 2.37
CA GLU A 53 5.69 6.47 3.00
C GLU A 53 6.37 7.36 1.96
N ALA A 54 6.40 8.66 2.21
CA ALA A 54 7.03 9.63 1.31
C ALA A 54 8.55 9.46 1.37
N CYS A 55 9.10 8.84 0.34
CA CYS A 55 10.52 8.56 0.23
C CYS A 55 10.95 8.54 -1.23
N SER A 56 12.24 8.33 -1.47
CA SER A 56 12.75 8.21 -2.82
C SER A 56 12.04 7.07 -3.56
N GLY A 57 11.52 7.38 -4.73
CA GLY A 57 10.79 6.41 -5.55
C GLY A 57 9.30 6.33 -5.25
N ALA A 58 8.82 6.96 -4.17
CA ALA A 58 7.41 6.90 -3.82
C ALA A 58 6.52 7.48 -4.91
N HIS A 59 6.97 8.54 -5.59
CA HIS A 59 6.18 9.15 -6.65
C HIS A 59 5.97 8.22 -7.84
N HIS A 60 6.96 7.42 -8.17
CA HIS A 60 6.84 6.41 -9.23
C HIS A 60 5.73 5.41 -8.89
N TRP A 61 5.75 4.87 -7.67
CA TRP A 61 4.74 3.92 -7.22
C TRP A 61 3.37 4.57 -7.11
N ALA A 62 3.31 5.81 -6.64
CA ALA A 62 2.05 6.54 -6.54
C ALA A 62 1.37 6.67 -7.90
N ARG A 63 2.12 7.05 -8.92
CA ARG A 63 1.56 7.15 -10.28
C ARG A 63 1.10 5.80 -10.80
N LEU A 64 1.89 4.76 -10.55
CA LEU A 64 1.55 3.41 -11.00
C LEU A 64 0.26 2.92 -10.34
N PHE A 65 0.15 3.07 -9.03
CA PHE A 65 -1.03 2.63 -8.29
C PHE A 65 -2.26 3.44 -8.68
N ALA A 66 -2.11 4.73 -8.88
CA ALA A 66 -3.22 5.58 -9.32
C ALA A 66 -3.73 5.14 -10.70
N SER A 67 -2.87 4.66 -11.57
CA SER A 67 -3.27 4.18 -12.89
C SER A 67 -4.16 2.94 -12.83
N HIS A 68 -4.16 2.23 -11.69
CA HIS A 68 -5.02 1.08 -11.46
C HIS A 68 -6.31 1.43 -10.73
N GLY A 69 -6.63 2.71 -10.62
CA GLY A 69 -7.89 3.16 -10.03
C GLY A 69 -7.85 3.39 -8.52
N HIS A 70 -6.68 3.33 -7.90
CA HIS A 70 -6.54 3.57 -6.47
C HIS A 70 -6.32 5.05 -6.18
N THR A 71 -6.77 5.49 -5.00
CA THR A 71 -6.44 6.82 -4.47
C THR A 71 -5.16 6.68 -3.66
N VAL A 72 -4.11 7.40 -4.06
CA VAL A 72 -2.81 7.26 -3.41
C VAL A 72 -2.51 8.50 -2.59
N LYS A 73 -2.06 8.29 -1.35
CA LYS A 73 -1.65 9.36 -0.44
C LYS A 73 -0.21 9.11 0.03
N LEU A 74 0.62 10.14 -0.08
CA LEU A 74 1.97 10.10 0.45
C LEU A 74 1.92 10.58 1.89
N MET A 75 2.54 9.82 2.78
CA MET A 75 2.52 10.09 4.22
C MET A 75 3.93 10.20 4.77
N ALA A 76 4.09 10.97 5.84
CA ALA A 76 5.34 10.95 6.58
C ALA A 76 5.55 9.55 7.17
N PRO A 77 6.82 9.07 7.26
CA PRO A 77 7.08 7.71 7.74
C PRO A 77 6.42 7.38 9.07
N LYS A 78 6.44 8.31 10.01
CA LYS A 78 5.85 8.12 11.33
C LYS A 78 4.34 7.99 11.32
N LEU A 79 3.68 8.38 10.22
CA LEU A 79 2.22 8.26 10.09
C LEU A 79 1.82 6.92 9.48
N VAL A 80 2.67 6.35 8.64
CA VAL A 80 2.39 5.06 8.02
C VAL A 80 2.52 3.93 9.06
N ALA A 81 3.60 3.94 9.85
CA ALA A 81 3.85 2.89 10.82
C ALA A 81 2.72 2.73 11.83
N PRO A 82 2.20 3.80 12.48
CA PRO A 82 1.05 3.66 13.37
C PRO A 82 -0.21 3.15 12.68
N ALA A 83 -0.41 3.50 11.41
CA ALA A 83 -1.56 3.03 10.67
C ALA A 83 -1.52 1.52 10.41
N LEU A 84 -0.32 0.94 10.37
CA LEU A 84 -0.12 -0.48 10.17
C LEU A 84 -0.11 -1.27 11.47
N ALA A 85 0.09 -0.61 12.57
CA ALA A 85 0.11 -1.25 13.86
C ALA A 85 -1.31 -1.55 14.33
#